data_c759b91071070a576f1b50dd05da871e
#
_entry.id   c759b91071070a576f1b50dd05da871e
#
_cell.length_a   1.000
_cell.length_b   1.000
_cell.length_c   1.000
_cell.angle_alpha   90.00
_cell.angle_beta   90.00
_cell.angle_gamma   90.00
#
_symmetry.space_group_name_H-M   'P 1'
#
loop_
_entity.id
_entity.type
_entity.pdbx_description
1 polymer ?
#
loop_
_entity_poly.entity_id
_entity_poly.type
_entity_poly.pdbx_seq_one_letter_code
_entity_poly.pdbx_strand_id
1 'polypeptide(L)'
;MKTHDLEIGSTALLDSPVESGSVQPAADSVFRAIIGRWWVAFSASSLFVVSGHLLIKAGLNAATASQHVGFARVVHSVLQVEVIAGLLIYFLGSVCWMIAVAQREISFLYPLSSINYVLVVVTSYVLFSEAVSLQRASGVAVIVLGMALMNRRAGTASA
;
A
#
# COMPACT_ATOMS: atom_id res chain seq x y z
N MET A 1 -1.87 -55.12 -49.19
CA MET A 1 -1.55 -55.63 -47.85
C MET A 1 -0.20 -55.02 -47.45
N LYS A 2 -0.12 -54.32 -46.30
CA LYS A 2 1.05 -53.59 -45.77
C LYS A 2 1.23 -52.14 -46.20
N THR A 3 0.34 -51.24 -45.69
CA THR A 3 0.61 -49.82 -45.62
C THR A 3 0.06 -49.18 -44.30
N HIS A 4 -0.23 -50.01 -43.28
CA HIS A 4 -0.88 -49.53 -42.05
C HIS A 4 0.05 -49.42 -40.85
N ASP A 5 1.33 -49.81 -40.97
CA ASP A 5 2.23 -49.87 -39.79
C ASP A 5 3.27 -48.72 -39.68
N LEU A 6 3.19 -47.72 -40.55
CA LEU A 6 4.15 -46.59 -40.56
C LEU A 6 3.63 -45.28 -39.94
N GLU A 7 2.31 -45.19 -39.61
CA GLU A 7 1.76 -43.96 -39.02
C GLU A 7 1.74 -43.95 -37.50
N ILE A 8 1.96 -45.08 -36.82
CA ILE A 8 1.88 -45.15 -35.34
C ILE A 8 3.20 -44.67 -34.67
N GLY A 9 4.30 -44.61 -35.41
CA GLY A 9 5.58 -44.17 -34.86
C GLY A 9 5.84 -42.68 -34.79
N SER A 10 5.07 -41.88 -35.53
CA SER A 10 5.31 -40.45 -35.66
C SER A 10 4.58 -39.57 -34.66
N THR A 11 3.49 -40.05 -34.06
CA THR A 11 2.71 -39.29 -33.08
C THR A 11 3.17 -39.46 -31.64
N ALA A 12 3.99 -40.48 -31.36
CA ALA A 12 4.47 -40.76 -29.99
C ALA A 12 5.68 -39.89 -29.57
N LEU A 13 6.30 -39.18 -30.52
CA LEU A 13 7.46 -38.32 -30.22
C LEU A 13 7.12 -36.85 -29.96
N LEU A 14 5.85 -36.45 -30.08
CA LEU A 14 5.40 -35.08 -29.87
C LEU A 14 4.70 -34.85 -28.51
N ASP A 15 4.49 -35.91 -27.75
CA ASP A 15 3.78 -35.84 -26.47
C ASP A 15 4.72 -36.11 -25.27
N SER A 16 5.96 -35.66 -25.36
CA SER A 16 6.78 -35.51 -24.17
C SER A 16 6.36 -34.20 -23.49
N PRO A 17 5.78 -34.23 -22.26
CA PRO A 17 5.56 -33.02 -21.50
C PRO A 17 6.92 -32.36 -21.29
N VAL A 18 7.10 -31.17 -21.85
CA VAL A 18 8.21 -30.28 -21.50
C VAL A 18 8.05 -30.02 -20.01
N GLU A 19 8.78 -30.77 -19.18
CA GLU A 19 9.05 -30.43 -17.81
C GLU A 19 9.76 -29.06 -17.83
N SER A 20 8.97 -28.01 -17.85
CA SER A 20 9.44 -26.71 -17.45
C SER A 20 9.77 -26.81 -15.96
N GLY A 21 10.96 -27.32 -15.65
CA GLY A 21 11.56 -27.21 -14.33
C GLY A 21 11.63 -25.75 -13.97
N SER A 22 10.54 -25.22 -13.40
CA SER A 22 10.51 -23.90 -12.83
C SER A 22 11.44 -23.91 -11.62
N VAL A 23 12.68 -23.54 -11.84
CA VAL A 23 13.58 -23.08 -10.78
C VAL A 23 12.93 -21.80 -10.23
N GLN A 24 11.93 -21.97 -9.37
CA GLN A 24 11.37 -20.85 -8.62
C GLN A 24 12.40 -20.46 -7.56
N PRO A 25 12.99 -19.27 -7.66
CA PRO A 25 13.99 -18.86 -6.69
C PRO A 25 13.37 -18.82 -5.29
N ALA A 26 14.17 -19.16 -4.28
CA ALA A 26 13.77 -19.13 -2.87
C ALA A 26 13.16 -17.78 -2.44
N ALA A 27 13.50 -16.69 -3.16
CA ALA A 27 12.89 -15.39 -3.04
C ALA A 27 11.36 -15.40 -3.23
N ASP A 28 10.82 -16.22 -4.15
CA ASP A 28 9.38 -16.32 -4.39
C ASP A 28 8.64 -16.97 -3.23
N SER A 29 9.25 -17.90 -2.53
CA SER A 29 8.63 -18.57 -1.37
C SER A 29 8.55 -17.63 -0.17
N VAL A 30 9.59 -16.84 0.09
CA VAL A 30 9.62 -15.82 1.15
C VAL A 30 8.66 -14.68 0.79
N PHE A 31 8.66 -14.24 -0.47
CA PHE A 31 7.75 -13.21 -0.96
C PHE A 31 6.28 -13.66 -0.86
N ARG A 32 5.96 -14.90 -1.22
CA ARG A 32 4.60 -15.47 -1.05
C ARG A 32 4.21 -15.65 0.42
N ALA A 33 5.12 -16.00 1.30
CA ALA A 33 4.85 -16.12 2.73
C ALA A 33 4.55 -14.77 3.39
N ILE A 34 5.23 -13.70 2.97
CA ILE A 34 4.98 -12.33 3.43
C ILE A 34 3.70 -11.77 2.82
N ILE A 35 3.48 -12.02 1.52
CA ILE A 35 2.30 -11.56 0.76
C ILE A 35 1.04 -12.31 1.19
N GLY A 36 1.12 -13.57 1.64
CA GLY A 36 -0.04 -14.36 2.08
C GLY A 36 -0.79 -13.79 3.29
N ARG A 37 -0.27 -12.75 3.92
CA ARG A 37 -0.88 -12.05 5.05
C ARG A 37 -1.20 -10.60 4.66
N TRP A 38 -2.31 -10.40 3.96
CA TRP A 38 -2.76 -9.08 3.47
C TRP A 38 -2.70 -7.97 4.52
N TRP A 39 -2.99 -8.28 5.76
CA TRP A 39 -2.99 -7.31 6.84
C TRP A 39 -1.57 -6.89 7.27
N VAL A 40 -0.54 -7.72 7.05
CA VAL A 40 0.86 -7.32 7.24
C VAL A 40 1.25 -6.29 6.18
N ALA A 41 0.91 -6.54 4.91
CA ALA A 41 1.14 -5.60 3.83
C ALA A 41 0.36 -4.29 4.05
N PHE A 42 -0.88 -4.38 4.53
CA PHE A 42 -1.70 -3.21 4.88
C PHE A 42 -1.09 -2.41 6.04
N SER A 43 -0.69 -3.07 7.13
CA SER A 43 -0.07 -2.40 8.29
C SER A 43 1.26 -1.75 7.93
N ALA A 44 2.10 -2.44 7.16
CA ALA A 44 3.35 -1.88 6.64
C ALA A 44 3.09 -0.65 5.76
N SER A 45 2.12 -0.74 4.84
CA SER A 45 1.69 0.39 4.02
C SER A 45 1.26 1.58 4.88
N SER A 46 0.43 1.36 5.89
CA SER A 46 -0.05 2.42 6.80
C SER A 46 1.10 3.11 7.53
N LEU A 47 2.07 2.34 8.04
CA LEU A 47 3.26 2.90 8.69
C LEU A 47 4.09 3.75 7.73
N PHE A 48 4.38 3.25 6.54
CA PHE A 48 5.16 4.00 5.55
C PHE A 48 4.43 5.25 5.07
N VAL A 49 3.12 5.17 4.83
CA VAL A 49 2.30 6.32 4.41
C VAL A 49 2.28 7.39 5.49
N VAL A 50 2.03 7.03 6.74
CA VAL A 50 2.01 7.99 7.86
C VAL A 50 3.38 8.60 8.08
N SER A 51 4.45 7.79 8.10
CA SER A 51 5.83 8.28 8.25
C SER A 51 6.24 9.20 7.10
N GLY A 52 5.88 8.84 5.86
CA GLY A 52 6.12 9.68 4.69
C GLY A 52 5.42 11.03 4.80
N HIS A 53 4.16 11.06 5.21
CA HIS A 53 3.42 12.31 5.42
C HIS A 53 4.07 13.20 6.51
N LEU A 54 4.54 12.61 7.60
CA LEU A 54 5.19 13.35 8.67
C LEU A 54 6.51 13.97 8.23
N LEU A 55 7.33 13.22 7.47
CA LEU A 55 8.58 13.72 6.91
C LEU A 55 8.35 14.84 5.91
N ILE A 56 7.38 14.68 5.00
CA ILE A 56 7.00 15.74 4.06
C ILE A 56 6.57 17.00 4.84
N LYS A 57 5.74 16.84 5.86
CA LYS A 57 5.26 17.96 6.68
C LYS A 57 6.42 18.64 7.42
N ALA A 58 7.33 17.87 8.00
CA ALA A 58 8.52 18.42 8.68
C ALA A 58 9.40 19.24 7.72
N GLY A 59 9.67 18.71 6.53
CA GLY A 59 10.45 19.41 5.51
C GLY A 59 9.74 20.67 4.99
N LEU A 60 8.41 20.62 4.78
CA LEU A 60 7.67 21.83 4.40
C LEU A 60 7.67 22.90 5.49
N ASN A 61 7.56 22.51 6.76
CA ASN A 61 7.67 23.45 7.89
C ASN A 61 9.05 24.11 7.95
N ALA A 62 10.12 23.33 7.74
CA ALA A 62 11.48 23.86 7.66
C ALA A 62 11.64 24.83 6.48
N ALA A 63 11.04 24.52 5.33
CA ALA A 63 11.10 25.37 4.14
C ALA A 63 10.31 26.68 4.29
N THR A 64 9.26 26.73 5.11
CA THR A 64 8.52 27.98 5.37
C THR A 64 9.34 29.03 6.13
N ALA A 65 10.41 28.61 6.82
CA ALA A 65 11.36 29.53 7.45
C ALA A 65 12.30 30.22 6.43
N SER A 66 12.33 29.76 5.17
CA SER A 66 13.15 30.36 4.12
C SER A 66 12.51 31.63 3.55
N GLN A 67 13.35 32.63 3.19
CA GLN A 67 12.90 33.92 2.65
C GLN A 67 12.47 33.87 1.17
N HIS A 68 12.39 32.69 0.56
CA HIS A 68 11.97 32.56 -0.83
C HIS A 68 10.47 32.82 -1.01
N VAL A 69 10.10 33.53 -2.08
CA VAL A 69 8.70 33.87 -2.41
C VAL A 69 8.32 33.29 -3.79
N GLY A 70 7.03 33.01 -3.96
CA GLY A 70 6.50 32.54 -5.23
C GLY A 70 6.95 31.13 -5.62
N PHE A 71 7.13 30.90 -6.92
CA PHE A 71 7.48 29.60 -7.48
C PHE A 71 8.81 29.03 -6.95
N ALA A 72 9.80 29.91 -6.71
CA ALA A 72 11.09 29.50 -6.15
C ALA A 72 10.94 28.85 -4.77
N ARG A 73 9.99 29.28 -3.93
CA ARG A 73 9.69 28.65 -2.65
C ARG A 73 9.22 27.22 -2.85
N VAL A 74 8.30 26.98 -3.78
CA VAL A 74 7.74 25.66 -4.04
C VAL A 74 8.86 24.69 -4.48
N VAL A 75 9.68 25.11 -5.43
CA VAL A 75 10.82 24.31 -5.91
C VAL A 75 11.80 24.00 -4.76
N HIS A 76 12.18 25.01 -3.99
CA HIS A 76 13.08 24.82 -2.84
C HIS A 76 12.49 23.88 -1.79
N SER A 77 11.18 24.00 -1.51
CA SER A 77 10.49 23.11 -0.55
C SER A 77 10.47 21.66 -1.00
N VAL A 78 10.23 21.40 -2.29
CA VAL A 78 10.22 20.03 -2.84
C VAL A 78 11.62 19.41 -2.86
N LEU A 79 12.67 20.23 -3.03
CA LEU A 79 14.07 19.79 -3.06
C LEU A 79 14.68 19.59 -1.65
N GLN A 80 13.94 19.85 -0.58
CA GLN A 80 14.39 19.53 0.79
C GLN A 80 14.59 18.02 0.94
N VAL A 81 15.68 17.64 1.58
CA VAL A 81 16.03 16.22 1.78
C VAL A 81 14.93 15.48 2.52
N GLU A 82 14.30 16.11 3.50
CA GLU A 82 13.20 15.57 4.29
C GLU A 82 11.97 15.30 3.41
N VAL A 83 11.67 16.18 2.46
CA VAL A 83 10.53 16.04 1.55
C VAL A 83 10.81 14.89 0.57
N ILE A 84 12.01 14.84 -0.01
CA ILE A 84 12.40 13.76 -0.94
C ILE A 84 12.39 12.41 -0.21
N ALA A 85 12.97 12.33 1.00
CA ALA A 85 12.96 11.13 1.81
C ALA A 85 11.51 10.69 2.17
N GLY A 86 10.68 11.65 2.56
CA GLY A 86 9.26 11.42 2.84
C GLY A 86 8.50 10.89 1.63
N LEU A 87 8.77 11.43 0.44
CA LEU A 87 8.17 11.00 -0.81
C LEU A 87 8.58 9.57 -1.20
N LEU A 88 9.85 9.21 -1.00
CA LEU A 88 10.33 7.84 -1.24
C LEU A 88 9.69 6.84 -0.29
N ILE A 89 9.60 7.18 1.01
CA ILE A 89 8.93 6.34 2.01
C ILE A 89 7.44 6.20 1.69
N TYR A 90 6.78 7.28 1.30
CA TYR A 90 5.39 7.27 0.85
C TYR A 90 5.19 6.36 -0.37
N PHE A 91 6.11 6.41 -1.34
CA PHE A 91 6.09 5.55 -2.52
C PHE A 91 6.20 4.06 -2.14
N LEU A 92 7.10 3.70 -1.21
CA LEU A 92 7.19 2.34 -0.68
C LEU A 92 5.87 1.90 -0.02
N GLY A 93 5.23 2.79 0.75
CA GLY A 93 3.91 2.56 1.32
C GLY A 93 2.84 2.30 0.27
N SER A 94 2.88 3.04 -0.85
CA SER A 94 1.98 2.85 -1.98
C SER A 94 2.15 1.49 -2.65
N VAL A 95 3.39 1.00 -2.82
CA VAL A 95 3.66 -0.34 -3.33
C VAL A 95 3.10 -1.42 -2.39
N CYS A 96 3.33 -1.29 -1.07
CA CYS A 96 2.75 -2.21 -0.08
C CYS A 96 1.22 -2.18 -0.11
N TRP A 97 0.61 -1.02 -0.33
CA TRP A 97 -0.84 -0.87 -0.53
C TRP A 97 -1.32 -1.64 -1.75
N MET A 98 -0.65 -1.52 -2.89
CA MET A 98 -1.01 -2.28 -4.10
C MET A 98 -0.98 -3.78 -3.86
N ILE A 99 0.01 -4.28 -3.10
CA ILE A 99 0.09 -5.69 -2.71
C ILE A 99 -1.12 -6.10 -1.84
N ALA A 100 -1.54 -5.26 -0.91
CA ALA A 100 -2.71 -5.53 -0.07
C ALA A 100 -4.00 -5.58 -0.90
N VAL A 101 -4.19 -4.63 -1.83
CA VAL A 101 -5.35 -4.55 -2.74
C VAL A 101 -5.43 -5.77 -3.67
N ALA A 102 -4.28 -6.31 -4.12
CA ALA A 102 -4.25 -7.51 -4.95
C ALA A 102 -4.75 -8.78 -4.22
N GLN A 103 -4.83 -8.77 -2.89
CA GLN A 103 -5.20 -9.93 -2.08
C GLN A 103 -6.60 -9.86 -1.49
N ARG A 104 -7.25 -8.71 -1.50
CA ARG A 104 -8.56 -8.49 -0.87
C ARG A 104 -9.43 -7.55 -1.71
N GLU A 105 -10.73 -7.67 -1.49
CA GLU A 105 -11.71 -6.83 -2.15
C GLU A 105 -11.49 -5.34 -1.80
N ILE A 106 -11.49 -4.52 -2.83
CA ILE A 106 -11.30 -3.08 -2.73
C ILE A 106 -12.35 -2.45 -1.81
N SER A 107 -13.59 -2.89 -1.90
CA SER A 107 -14.71 -2.41 -1.07
C SER A 107 -14.48 -2.58 0.44
N PHE A 108 -13.66 -3.53 0.85
CA PHE A 108 -13.25 -3.72 2.24
C PHE A 108 -12.04 -2.86 2.62
N LEU A 109 -11.04 -2.81 1.74
CA LEU A 109 -9.77 -2.13 2.01
C LEU A 109 -9.87 -0.60 2.02
N TYR A 110 -10.72 0.00 1.17
CA TYR A 110 -10.85 1.46 1.10
C TYR A 110 -11.39 2.06 2.41
N PRO A 111 -12.47 1.57 3.00
CA PRO A 111 -12.90 2.08 4.31
C PRO A 111 -11.87 1.84 5.41
N LEU A 112 -11.18 0.69 5.37
CA LEU A 112 -10.12 0.39 6.34
C LEU A 112 -8.94 1.35 6.20
N SER A 113 -8.60 1.79 4.98
CA SER A 113 -7.53 2.76 4.75
C SER A 113 -7.82 4.14 5.34
N SER A 114 -9.09 4.45 5.62
CA SER A 114 -9.45 5.72 6.27
C SER A 114 -8.87 5.86 7.69
N ILE A 115 -8.44 4.77 8.31
CA ILE A 115 -7.68 4.80 9.57
C ILE A 115 -6.38 5.60 9.44
N ASN A 116 -5.78 5.65 8.26
CA ASN A 116 -4.57 6.43 8.02
C ASN A 116 -4.80 7.92 8.25
N TYR A 117 -5.97 8.45 7.91
CA TYR A 117 -6.32 9.85 8.18
C TYR A 117 -6.38 10.12 9.68
N VAL A 118 -6.95 9.19 10.46
CA VAL A 118 -6.99 9.29 11.91
C VAL A 118 -5.56 9.28 12.47
N LEU A 119 -4.72 8.35 12.01
CA LEU A 119 -3.33 8.24 12.44
C LEU A 119 -2.53 9.51 12.12
N VAL A 120 -2.68 10.07 10.92
CA VAL A 120 -2.00 11.30 10.52
C VAL A 120 -2.43 12.48 11.41
N VAL A 121 -3.73 12.63 11.71
CA VAL A 121 -4.21 13.71 12.57
C VAL A 121 -3.69 13.55 13.99
N VAL A 122 -3.78 12.35 14.58
CA VAL A 122 -3.30 12.07 15.94
C VAL A 122 -1.78 12.29 16.03
N THR A 123 -1.03 11.78 15.08
CA THR A 123 0.43 11.92 15.08
C THR A 123 0.86 13.36 14.85
N SER A 124 0.15 14.10 13.99
CA SER A 124 0.40 15.55 13.81
C SER A 124 0.15 16.33 15.09
N TYR A 125 -0.91 16.03 15.81
CA TYR A 125 -1.19 16.66 17.11
C TYR A 125 -0.06 16.40 18.12
N VAL A 126 0.39 15.15 18.23
CA VAL A 126 1.41 14.75 19.20
C VAL A 126 2.81 15.29 18.85
N LEU A 127 3.21 15.19 17.56
CA LEU A 127 4.58 15.57 17.16
C LEU A 127 4.75 17.07 16.91
N PHE A 128 3.72 17.73 16.36
CA PHE A 128 3.82 19.13 15.98
C PHE A 128 3.08 20.07 16.95
N SER A 129 2.46 19.52 18.01
CA SER A 129 1.67 20.29 18.99
C SER A 129 0.64 21.21 18.33
N GLU A 130 0.10 20.78 17.18
CA GLU A 130 -0.89 21.56 16.45
C GLU A 130 -2.25 21.48 17.14
N ALA A 131 -2.89 22.62 17.33
CA ALA A 131 -4.26 22.64 17.84
C ALA A 131 -5.21 21.97 16.84
N VAL A 132 -5.84 20.85 17.24
CA VAL A 132 -6.88 20.21 16.43
C VAL A 132 -8.16 21.04 16.54
N SER A 133 -8.56 21.68 15.45
CA SER A 133 -9.83 22.43 15.44
C SER A 133 -11.01 21.48 15.65
N LEU A 134 -12.08 21.97 16.26
CA LEU A 134 -13.30 21.19 16.49
C LEU A 134 -13.85 20.59 15.18
N GLN A 135 -13.70 21.31 14.09
CA GLN A 135 -14.10 20.83 12.76
C GLN A 135 -13.28 19.61 12.29
N ARG A 136 -11.96 19.58 12.56
CA ARG A 136 -11.11 18.40 12.25
C ARG A 136 -11.48 17.23 13.16
N ALA A 137 -11.70 17.49 14.45
CA ALA A 137 -12.10 16.46 15.40
C ALA A 137 -13.45 15.82 15.03
N SER A 138 -14.44 16.61 14.61
CA SER A 138 -15.73 16.11 14.15
C SER A 138 -15.61 15.27 12.88
N GLY A 139 -14.76 15.66 11.92
CA GLY A 139 -14.48 14.89 10.72
C GLY A 139 -13.86 13.52 11.04
N VAL A 140 -12.89 13.47 11.95
CA VAL A 140 -12.29 12.21 12.43
C VAL A 140 -13.33 11.32 13.10
N ALA A 141 -14.21 11.89 13.94
CA ALA A 141 -15.28 11.16 14.60
C ALA A 141 -16.25 10.51 13.59
N VAL A 142 -16.62 11.24 12.53
CA VAL A 142 -17.47 10.71 11.44
C VAL A 142 -16.79 9.55 10.71
N ILE A 143 -15.48 9.64 10.42
CA ILE A 143 -14.71 8.57 9.79
C ILE A 143 -14.71 7.32 10.67
N VAL A 144 -14.41 7.46 11.96
CA VAL A 144 -14.41 6.33 12.92
C VAL A 144 -15.79 5.70 13.03
N LEU A 145 -16.84 6.51 13.07
CA LEU A 145 -18.23 6.02 13.12
C LEU A 145 -18.57 5.24 11.85
N GLY A 146 -18.20 5.76 10.67
CA GLY A 146 -18.39 5.08 9.39
C GLY A 146 -17.72 3.70 9.34
N MET A 147 -16.46 3.62 9.81
CA MET A 147 -15.75 2.34 9.91
C MET A 147 -16.44 1.36 10.86
N ALA A 148 -16.90 1.84 12.02
CA ALA A 148 -17.58 1.01 13.01
C ALA A 148 -18.91 0.44 12.47
N LEU A 149 -19.67 1.24 11.75
CA LEU A 149 -20.93 0.82 11.13
C LEU A 149 -20.69 -0.23 10.03
N MET A 150 -19.64 -0.07 9.25
CA MET A 150 -19.30 -1.01 8.20
C MET A 150 -18.85 -2.36 8.75
N ASN A 151 -18.04 -2.35 9.81
CA ASN A 151 -17.58 -3.58 10.44
C ASN A 151 -18.74 -4.39 11.07
N ARG A 152 -19.77 -3.72 11.58
CA ARG A 152 -20.97 -4.40 12.08
C ARG A 152 -21.72 -5.14 10.98
N ARG A 153 -21.83 -4.58 9.77
CA ARG A 153 -22.51 -5.24 8.63
C ARG A 153 -21.73 -6.43 8.09
N ALA A 154 -20.39 -6.40 8.12
CA ALA A 154 -19.58 -7.54 7.69
C ALA A 154 -19.75 -8.76 8.61
N GLY A 155 -19.97 -8.55 9.92
CA GLY A 155 -20.21 -9.63 10.88
C GLY A 155 -21.59 -10.29 10.77
N THR A 156 -22.61 -9.60 10.24
CA THR A 156 -23.96 -10.15 10.09
C THR A 156 -24.17 -10.88 8.75
N ALA A 157 -23.28 -10.74 7.79
CA ALA A 157 -23.35 -11.42 6.49
C ALA A 157 -22.73 -12.83 6.50
N SER A 158 -22.02 -13.21 7.58
CA SER A 158 -21.35 -14.50 7.75
C SER A 158 -22.00 -15.40 8.82
N ALA A 159 -23.18 -15.05 9.29
CA ALA A 159 -24.03 -15.86 10.17
C ALA A 159 -25.29 -16.31 9.41
#